data_c815c7e95547692f4c700293314cdfce
#
_entry.id   c815c7e95547692f4c700293314cdfce
#
_cell.length_a   1.000
_cell.length_b   1.000
_cell.length_c   1.000
_cell.angle_alpha   90.00
_cell.angle_beta   90.00
_cell.angle_gamma   90.00
#
_symmetry.space_group_name_H-M   'P 1'
#
loop_
_entity.id
_entity.type
_entity.pdbx_description
1 polymer ?
#
loop_
_entity_poly.entity_id
_entity_poly.type
_entity_poly.pdbx_seq_one_letter_code
_entity_poly.pdbx_strand_id
1 'polypeptide(L)'
;MDDFYRPIAERARRPAVHGANLDRERLVKGVLEPLKSGRAARYRRYDWDEDRLAEWHQVPADAVVLVEGVYSTSQQLRGYFDYAIWVECPYGLRLRRGIERDGAPGRAVWVEEWMPAEQRYVEAERPDAHADLVLDGSGAAAAGVVFKVLVSTPR
;
A
#
# COMPACT_ATOMS: atom_id res chain seq x y z
N MET A 1 0.38 -1.27 4.33
CA MET A 1 -0.62 -2.21 3.75
C MET A 1 -0.31 -3.66 4.07
N ASP A 2 0.93 -4.03 4.30
CA ASP A 2 1.36 -5.42 4.53
C ASP A 2 0.71 -6.07 5.75
N ASP A 3 0.43 -5.31 6.80
CA ASP A 3 -0.35 -5.76 7.97
C ASP A 3 -1.76 -6.25 7.63
N PHE A 4 -2.27 -5.86 6.47
CA PHE A 4 -3.63 -6.17 6.03
C PHE A 4 -3.68 -7.25 4.94
N TYR A 5 -2.63 -8.05 4.81
CA TYR A 5 -2.71 -9.25 3.98
C TYR A 5 -3.67 -10.28 4.57
N ARG A 6 -4.26 -11.08 3.69
CA ARG A 6 -5.12 -12.21 4.07
C ARG A 6 -4.28 -13.48 4.22
N PRO A 7 -4.61 -14.36 5.16
CA PRO A 7 -4.04 -15.70 5.19
C PRO A 7 -4.21 -16.45 3.85
N ILE A 8 -3.27 -17.33 3.52
CA ILE A 8 -3.25 -18.09 2.26
C ILE A 8 -4.57 -18.83 2.01
N ALA A 9 -5.13 -19.44 3.05
CA ALA A 9 -6.41 -20.16 2.96
C ALA A 9 -7.59 -19.26 2.52
N GLU A 10 -7.56 -17.97 2.83
CA GLU A 10 -8.55 -16.99 2.39
C GLU A 10 -8.26 -16.48 0.97
N ARG A 11 -6.97 -16.29 0.63
CA ARG A 11 -6.55 -15.84 -0.70
C ARG A 11 -6.95 -16.83 -1.79
N ALA A 12 -6.77 -18.13 -1.55
CA ALA A 12 -7.09 -19.20 -2.49
C ALA A 12 -8.59 -19.26 -2.89
N ARG A 13 -9.46 -18.64 -2.12
CA ARG A 13 -10.91 -18.60 -2.38
C ARG A 13 -11.37 -17.35 -3.14
N ARG A 14 -10.46 -16.46 -3.50
CA ARG A 14 -10.81 -15.19 -4.11
C ARG A 14 -10.48 -15.14 -5.59
N PRO A 15 -11.21 -14.34 -6.39
CA PRO A 15 -10.86 -14.13 -7.79
C PRO A 15 -9.49 -13.47 -7.92
N ALA A 16 -8.78 -13.82 -9.00
CA ALA A 16 -7.46 -13.26 -9.31
C ALA A 16 -7.54 -11.83 -9.85
N VAL A 17 -8.02 -10.91 -9.02
CA VAL A 17 -8.02 -9.47 -9.31
C VAL A 17 -6.90 -8.76 -8.54
N HIS A 18 -6.42 -7.64 -9.06
CA HIS A 18 -5.36 -6.88 -8.41
C HIS A 18 -5.75 -6.48 -6.98
N GLY A 19 -4.85 -6.68 -6.04
CA GLY A 19 -5.05 -6.38 -4.63
C GLY A 19 -6.07 -7.28 -3.90
N ALA A 20 -6.51 -8.42 -4.46
CA ALA A 20 -7.42 -9.36 -3.80
C ALA A 20 -6.81 -10.00 -2.54
N ASN A 21 -5.49 -10.06 -2.47
CA ASN A 21 -4.75 -10.57 -1.32
C ASN A 21 -4.81 -9.64 -0.09
N LEU A 22 -5.22 -8.38 -0.27
CA LEU A 22 -5.36 -7.42 0.80
C LEU A 22 -6.76 -7.42 1.37
N ASP A 23 -6.87 -7.33 2.68
CA ASP A 23 -8.12 -7.18 3.42
C ASP A 23 -8.46 -5.71 3.62
N ARG A 24 -8.90 -5.04 2.54
CA ARG A 24 -9.30 -3.64 2.59
C ARG A 24 -10.48 -3.42 3.54
N GLU A 25 -11.38 -4.41 3.67
CA GLU A 25 -12.50 -4.32 4.58
C GLU A 25 -12.04 -4.27 6.04
N ARG A 26 -11.03 -5.07 6.41
CA ARG A 26 -10.41 -5.05 7.74
C ARG A 26 -9.73 -3.70 8.01
N LEU A 27 -9.04 -3.12 7.03
CA LEU A 27 -8.45 -1.78 7.13
C LEU A 27 -9.56 -0.72 7.33
N VAL A 28 -10.60 -0.74 6.50
CA VAL A 28 -11.69 0.22 6.58
C VAL A 28 -12.38 0.14 7.94
N LYS A 29 -12.90 -1.02 8.31
CA LYS A 29 -13.68 -1.20 9.56
C LYS A 29 -12.83 -1.07 10.82
N GLY A 30 -11.59 -1.56 10.77
CA GLY A 30 -10.70 -1.57 11.95
C GLY A 30 -9.97 -0.25 12.17
N VAL A 31 -9.71 0.51 11.11
CA VAL A 31 -8.87 1.71 11.20
C VAL A 31 -9.56 2.95 10.64
N LEU A 32 -9.92 2.95 9.35
CA LEU A 32 -10.28 4.19 8.67
C LEU A 32 -11.62 4.77 9.15
N GLU A 33 -12.67 3.95 9.25
CA GLU A 33 -13.98 4.38 9.76
C GLU A 33 -13.94 4.87 11.22
N PRO A 34 -13.30 4.16 12.18
CA PRO A 34 -13.12 4.68 13.53
C PRO A 34 -12.43 6.03 13.55
N LEU A 35 -11.29 6.18 12.87
CA LEU A 35 -10.53 7.43 12.84
C LEU A 35 -11.33 8.57 12.19
N LYS A 36 -12.01 8.30 11.08
CA LYS A 36 -12.89 9.29 10.40
C LYS A 36 -14.02 9.77 11.32
N SER A 37 -14.42 8.94 12.28
CA SER A 37 -15.43 9.26 13.30
C SER A 37 -14.83 9.83 14.59
N GLY A 38 -13.56 10.23 14.62
CA GLY A 38 -12.88 10.76 15.79
C GLY A 38 -12.69 9.74 16.93
N ARG A 39 -12.68 8.46 16.62
CA ARG A 39 -12.51 7.38 17.61
C ARG A 39 -11.16 6.68 17.41
N ALA A 40 -10.59 6.20 18.52
CA ALA A 40 -9.42 5.33 18.44
C ALA A 40 -9.73 4.06 17.64
N ALA A 41 -8.76 3.61 16.89
CA ALA A 41 -8.84 2.43 16.03
C ALA A 41 -8.00 1.29 16.58
N ARG A 42 -8.28 0.07 16.13
CA ARG A 42 -7.47 -1.10 16.42
C ARG A 42 -7.52 -2.11 15.29
N TYR A 43 -6.41 -2.79 15.05
CA TYR A 43 -6.34 -3.85 14.05
C TYR A 43 -5.37 -4.95 14.47
N ARG A 44 -5.47 -6.12 13.84
CA ARG A 44 -4.49 -7.20 13.98
C ARG A 44 -3.53 -7.16 12.81
N ARG A 45 -2.23 -7.24 13.10
CA ARG A 45 -1.19 -7.39 12.09
C ARG A 45 -1.27 -8.76 11.43
N TYR A 46 -1.02 -8.84 10.13
CA TYR A 46 -0.76 -10.10 9.45
C TYR A 46 0.69 -10.52 9.69
N ASP A 47 0.89 -11.74 10.10
CA ASP A 47 2.20 -12.34 10.29
C ASP A 47 2.57 -13.17 9.07
N TRP A 48 3.64 -12.79 8.40
CA TRP A 48 4.10 -13.38 7.16
C TRP A 48 4.74 -14.75 7.35
N ASP A 49 5.39 -14.99 8.50
CA ASP A 49 6.07 -16.25 8.83
C ASP A 49 5.06 -17.32 9.26
N GLU A 50 4.05 -16.91 10.03
CA GLU A 50 3.03 -17.78 10.59
C GLU A 50 1.75 -17.87 9.75
N ASP A 51 1.64 -17.10 8.66
CA ASP A 51 0.46 -17.00 7.79
C ASP A 51 -0.86 -16.81 8.57
N ARG A 52 -0.88 -15.93 9.56
CA ARG A 52 -2.04 -15.70 10.42
C ARG A 52 -2.13 -14.25 10.89
N LEU A 53 -3.29 -13.89 11.44
CA LEU A 53 -3.42 -12.62 12.16
C LEU A 53 -2.77 -12.75 13.54
N ALA A 54 -1.82 -11.87 13.82
CA ALA A 54 -1.05 -11.82 15.05
C ALA A 54 -1.63 -10.86 16.09
N GLU A 55 -0.81 -10.06 16.73
CA GLU A 55 -1.16 -9.15 17.82
C GLU A 55 -2.07 -7.99 17.38
N TRP A 56 -2.69 -7.38 18.39
CA TRP A 56 -3.48 -6.17 18.21
C TRP A 56 -2.60 -4.93 18.29
N HIS A 57 -2.78 -4.03 17.34
CA HIS A 57 -2.28 -2.67 17.35
C HIS A 57 -3.40 -1.68 17.63
N GLN A 58 -3.08 -0.58 18.33
CA GLN A 58 -4.01 0.52 18.60
C GLN A 58 -3.51 1.79 17.91
N VAL A 59 -4.44 2.58 17.40
CA VAL A 59 -4.17 3.87 16.75
C VAL A 59 -5.00 4.92 17.48
N PRO A 60 -4.37 5.93 18.12
CA PRO A 60 -5.07 7.01 18.79
C PRO A 60 -5.93 7.82 17.82
N ALA A 61 -7.03 8.38 18.31
CA ALA A 61 -7.98 9.15 17.51
C ALA A 61 -7.41 10.48 16.97
N ASP A 62 -6.44 11.05 17.67
CA ASP A 62 -5.79 12.33 17.38
C ASP A 62 -4.43 12.18 16.67
N ALA A 63 -4.09 10.97 16.26
CA ALA A 63 -2.84 10.70 15.56
C ALA A 63 -2.89 11.14 14.10
N VAL A 64 -1.74 11.61 13.58
CA VAL A 64 -1.50 11.63 12.14
C VAL A 64 -1.17 10.20 11.70
N VAL A 65 -1.96 9.67 10.77
CA VAL A 65 -1.84 8.28 10.33
C VAL A 65 -1.39 8.22 8.88
N LEU A 66 -0.29 7.54 8.64
CA LEU A 66 0.21 7.23 7.31
C LEU A 66 -0.18 5.80 6.93
N VAL A 67 -0.96 5.65 5.86
CA VAL A 67 -1.25 4.34 5.26
C VAL A 67 -0.36 4.17 4.03
N GLU A 68 0.67 3.36 4.16
CA GLU A 68 1.70 3.15 3.14
C GLU A 68 1.53 1.78 2.45
N GLY A 69 1.91 1.71 1.19
CA GLY A 69 2.06 0.49 0.40
C GLY A 69 1.24 0.47 -0.88
N VAL A 70 1.50 -0.55 -1.70
CA VAL A 70 0.76 -0.78 -2.96
C VAL A 70 -0.73 -0.94 -2.66
N TYR A 71 -1.57 -0.36 -3.49
CA TYR A 71 -3.04 -0.30 -3.36
C TYR A 71 -3.58 0.58 -2.21
N SER A 72 -2.74 1.30 -1.45
CA SER A 72 -3.21 2.17 -0.37
C SER A 72 -4.16 3.26 -0.88
N THR A 73 -3.96 3.76 -2.10
CA THR A 73 -4.81 4.76 -2.76
C THR A 73 -5.83 4.16 -3.73
N SER A 74 -6.20 2.89 -3.55
CA SER A 74 -7.23 2.26 -4.37
C SER A 74 -8.58 2.97 -4.25
N GLN A 75 -9.42 2.87 -5.29
CA GLN A 75 -10.71 3.52 -5.37
C GLN A 75 -11.57 3.33 -4.11
N GLN A 76 -11.52 2.14 -3.51
CA GLN A 76 -12.25 1.84 -2.28
C GLN A 76 -11.77 2.61 -1.05
N LEU A 77 -10.52 3.08 -1.04
CA LEU A 77 -9.89 3.71 0.11
C LEU A 77 -9.75 5.22 0.00
N ARG A 78 -9.76 5.78 -1.22
CA ARG A 78 -9.50 7.22 -1.49
C ARG A 78 -10.34 8.17 -0.65
N GLY A 79 -11.61 7.87 -0.42
CA GLY A 79 -12.52 8.74 0.33
C GLY A 79 -12.23 8.86 1.84
N TYR A 80 -11.30 8.06 2.34
CA TYR A 80 -10.91 8.10 3.76
C TYR A 80 -9.71 9.00 4.03
N PHE A 81 -8.91 9.34 3.02
CA PHE A 81 -7.66 10.09 3.18
C PHE A 81 -7.87 11.59 3.03
N ASP A 82 -7.22 12.36 3.89
CA ASP A 82 -7.17 13.81 3.81
C ASP A 82 -6.12 14.26 2.79
N TYR A 83 -5.11 13.44 2.53
CA TYR A 83 -4.05 13.72 1.58
C TYR A 83 -3.47 12.43 0.99
N ALA A 84 -3.29 12.38 -0.32
CA ALA A 84 -2.76 11.25 -1.06
C ALA A 84 -1.45 11.60 -1.77
N ILE A 85 -0.43 10.78 -1.59
CA ILE A 85 0.88 10.93 -2.23
C ILE A 85 1.11 9.71 -3.13
N TRP A 86 1.42 9.96 -4.40
CA TRP A 86 1.91 8.94 -5.31
C TRP A 86 3.41 9.09 -5.50
N VAL A 87 4.15 7.99 -5.40
CA VAL A 87 5.59 7.96 -5.65
C VAL A 87 5.82 7.27 -7.00
N GLU A 88 6.09 8.08 -8.03
CA GLU A 88 6.38 7.57 -9.36
C GLU A 88 7.80 7.03 -9.44
N CYS A 89 7.96 5.81 -9.93
CA CYS A 89 9.26 5.20 -10.10
C CYS A 89 9.25 4.24 -11.31
N PRO A 90 10.26 4.29 -12.20
CA PRO A 90 10.32 3.43 -13.38
C PRO A 90 10.23 1.94 -13.03
N TYR A 91 9.45 1.19 -13.81
CA TYR A 91 9.20 -0.24 -13.61
C TYR A 91 10.48 -1.05 -13.34
N GLY A 92 11.49 -0.92 -14.20
CA GLY A 92 12.75 -1.68 -14.06
C GLY A 92 13.51 -1.33 -12.78
N LEU A 93 13.40 -0.08 -12.28
CA LEU A 93 14.03 0.34 -11.04
C LEU A 93 13.31 -0.23 -9.82
N ARG A 94 11.97 -0.22 -9.83
CA ARG A 94 11.16 -0.84 -8.76
C ARG A 94 11.44 -2.33 -8.66
N LEU A 95 11.41 -3.05 -9.79
CA LEU A 95 11.71 -4.48 -9.86
C LEU A 95 13.11 -4.79 -9.32
N ARG A 96 14.13 -4.03 -9.78
CA ARG A 96 15.49 -4.20 -9.29
C ARG A 96 15.59 -4.03 -7.79
N ARG A 97 15.05 -2.92 -7.25
CA ARG A 97 15.07 -2.64 -5.81
C ARG A 97 14.33 -3.71 -4.99
N GLY A 98 13.21 -4.22 -5.51
CA GLY A 98 12.47 -5.31 -4.88
C GLY A 98 13.27 -6.59 -4.80
N ILE A 99 13.91 -7.00 -5.90
CA ILE A 99 14.76 -8.19 -5.94
C ILE A 99 16.00 -8.02 -5.06
N GLU A 100 16.61 -6.85 -5.04
CA GLU A 100 17.77 -6.55 -4.18
C GLU A 100 17.39 -6.65 -2.69
N ARG A 101 16.19 -6.21 -2.31
CA ARG A 101 15.69 -6.28 -0.93
C ARG A 101 15.37 -7.71 -0.49
N ASP A 102 14.64 -8.47 -1.33
CA ASP A 102 14.06 -9.76 -0.95
C ASP A 102 14.92 -10.95 -1.38
N GLY A 103 15.98 -10.68 -2.15
CA GLY A 103 16.92 -11.70 -2.63
C GLY A 103 16.40 -12.57 -3.76
N ALA A 104 17.23 -13.52 -4.19
CA ALA A 104 16.93 -14.41 -5.29
C ALA A 104 15.65 -15.27 -5.11
N PRO A 105 15.32 -15.78 -3.92
CA PRO A 105 14.08 -16.54 -3.72
C PRO A 105 12.81 -15.74 -4.01
N GLY A 106 12.82 -14.43 -3.76
CA GLY A 106 11.67 -13.53 -4.02
C GLY A 106 11.48 -13.16 -5.50
N ARG A 107 12.48 -13.41 -6.36
CA ARG A 107 12.47 -12.94 -7.76
C ARG A 107 11.24 -13.40 -8.56
N ALA A 108 10.86 -14.67 -8.43
CA ALA A 108 9.72 -15.23 -9.19
C ALA A 108 8.42 -14.49 -8.82
N VAL A 109 8.17 -14.29 -7.55
CA VAL A 109 6.99 -13.57 -7.06
C VAL A 109 6.95 -12.11 -7.55
N TRP A 110 8.11 -11.45 -7.55
CA TRP A 110 8.22 -10.09 -8.10
C TRP A 110 7.86 -10.04 -9.59
N VAL A 111 8.42 -10.94 -10.38
CA VAL A 111 8.28 -10.92 -11.85
C VAL A 111 6.91 -11.42 -12.30
N GLU A 112 6.41 -12.48 -11.68
CA GLU A 112 5.23 -13.20 -12.15
C GLU A 112 3.92 -12.74 -11.50
N GLU A 113 3.99 -12.20 -10.28
CA GLU A 113 2.79 -11.83 -9.53
C GLU A 113 2.70 -10.33 -9.24
N TRP A 114 3.63 -9.78 -8.45
CA TRP A 114 3.47 -8.45 -7.86
C TRP A 114 3.56 -7.33 -8.88
N MET A 115 4.60 -7.33 -9.72
CA MET A 115 4.76 -6.27 -10.72
C MET A 115 3.64 -6.27 -11.78
N PRO A 116 3.19 -7.44 -12.32
CA PRO A 116 2.05 -7.46 -13.23
C PRO A 116 0.73 -7.05 -12.54
N ALA A 117 0.53 -7.40 -11.27
CA ALA A 117 -0.66 -7.01 -10.53
C ALA A 117 -0.70 -5.51 -10.23
N GLU A 118 0.45 -4.93 -9.86
CA GLU A 118 0.60 -3.49 -9.68
C GLU A 118 0.37 -2.73 -10.98
N GLN A 119 0.93 -3.22 -12.09
CA GLN A 119 0.72 -2.59 -13.40
C GLN A 119 -0.77 -2.53 -13.77
N ARG A 120 -1.50 -3.64 -13.61
CA ARG A 120 -2.95 -3.68 -13.83
C ARG A 120 -3.71 -2.70 -12.93
N TYR A 121 -3.28 -2.57 -11.68
CA TYR A 121 -3.86 -1.61 -10.75
C TYR A 121 -3.66 -0.16 -11.21
N VAL A 122 -2.43 0.19 -11.58
CA VAL A 122 -2.10 1.55 -12.06
C VAL A 122 -2.89 1.90 -13.31
N GLU A 123 -2.99 0.96 -14.26
CA GLU A 123 -3.75 1.16 -15.50
C GLU A 123 -5.26 1.31 -15.26
N ALA A 124 -5.83 0.50 -14.36
CA ALA A 124 -7.26 0.49 -14.09
C ALA A 124 -7.71 1.65 -13.21
N GLU A 125 -6.93 2.01 -12.19
CA GLU A 125 -7.38 2.94 -11.15
C GLU A 125 -6.68 4.30 -11.17
N ARG A 126 -5.62 4.46 -11.96
CA ARG A 126 -4.87 5.72 -12.14
C ARG A 126 -4.59 6.44 -10.81
N PRO A 127 -3.89 5.79 -9.85
CA PRO A 127 -3.61 6.40 -8.56
C PRO A 127 -2.82 7.72 -8.68
N ASP A 128 -1.96 7.84 -9.69
CA ASP A 128 -1.23 9.04 -10.07
C ASP A 128 -2.15 10.23 -10.34
N ALA A 129 -3.25 10.02 -11.07
CA ALA A 129 -4.20 11.07 -11.43
C ALA A 129 -5.11 11.49 -10.27
N HIS A 130 -5.15 10.72 -9.19
CA HIS A 130 -5.97 10.97 -8.01
C HIS A 130 -5.15 11.37 -6.77
N ALA A 131 -3.83 11.46 -6.90
CA ALA A 131 -2.96 11.93 -5.83
C ALA A 131 -2.97 13.46 -5.74
N ASP A 132 -2.86 13.98 -4.51
CA ASP A 132 -2.65 15.40 -4.27
C ASP A 132 -1.20 15.81 -4.57
N LEU A 133 -0.28 14.85 -4.46
CA LEU A 133 1.15 15.05 -4.69
C LEU A 133 1.75 13.85 -5.41
N VAL A 134 2.51 14.09 -6.48
CA VAL A 134 3.29 13.08 -7.18
C VAL A 134 4.77 13.38 -7.00
N LEU A 135 5.51 12.43 -6.46
CA LEU A 135 6.94 12.52 -6.18
C LEU A 135 7.75 11.63 -7.13
N ASP A 136 8.96 12.08 -7.47
CA ASP A 136 9.93 11.26 -8.19
C ASP A 136 10.65 10.31 -7.22
N GLY A 137 10.34 9.03 -7.30
CA GLY A 137 10.98 7.95 -6.54
C GLY A 137 12.22 7.36 -7.21
N SER A 138 12.69 7.90 -8.34
CA SER A 138 13.85 7.37 -9.06
C SER A 138 15.19 7.69 -8.39
N GLY A 139 15.26 8.74 -7.58
CA GLY A 139 16.46 9.18 -6.88
C GLY A 139 16.98 8.19 -5.84
N ALA A 140 18.28 8.29 -5.51
CA ALA A 140 18.84 7.61 -4.36
C ALA A 140 18.40 8.34 -3.08
N ALA A 141 17.97 7.57 -2.07
CA ALA A 141 17.75 8.12 -0.74
C ALA A 141 19.11 8.47 -0.12
N ALA A 142 19.52 9.74 -0.22
CA ALA A 142 20.70 10.25 0.45
C ALA A 142 20.28 11.06 1.69
N ALA A 143 21.16 11.17 2.68
CA ALA A 143 20.91 12.02 3.85
C ALA A 143 20.62 13.47 3.40
N GLY A 144 19.51 14.03 3.83
CA GLY A 144 19.05 15.35 3.37
C GLY A 144 18.16 15.34 2.13
N VAL A 145 17.47 14.23 1.88
CA VAL A 145 16.65 14.02 0.68
C VAL A 145 15.58 15.08 0.52
N VAL A 146 15.70 15.82 -0.56
CA VAL A 146 14.61 16.59 -1.14
C VAL A 146 14.01 15.76 -2.26
N PHE A 147 12.78 15.33 -2.11
CA PHE A 147 12.04 14.67 -3.20
C PHE A 147 11.75 15.70 -4.30
N LYS A 148 11.95 15.28 -5.57
CA LYS A 148 11.49 16.07 -6.69
C LYS A 148 9.98 15.91 -6.83
N VAL A 149 9.27 17.02 -6.71
CA VAL A 149 7.82 17.08 -6.97
C VAL A 149 7.61 17.07 -8.48
N LEU A 150 6.81 16.13 -8.98
CA LEU A 150 6.42 16.04 -10.38
C LEU A 150 5.09 16.78 -10.62
N VAL A 151 4.11 16.57 -9.75
CA VAL A 151 2.80 17.23 -9.80
C VAL A 151 2.35 17.54 -8.37
N SER A 152 1.77 18.71 -8.17
CA SER A 152 1.08 19.10 -6.94
C SER A 152 -0.23 19.77 -7.31
N THR A 153 -1.34 19.26 -6.78
CA THR A 153 -2.65 19.85 -6.97
C THR A 153 -2.97 20.67 -5.71
N PRO A 154 -3.12 21.99 -5.80
CA PRO A 154 -3.57 22.80 -4.67
C PRO A 154 -5.00 22.38 -4.29
N ARG A 155 -5.27 22.25 -3.01
CA ARG A 155 -6.63 22.10 -2.44
C ARG A 155 -7.25 23.45 -2.14
#